data_e50b631f6d6e15e2ff1174e88a005f8c
#
_entry.id   e50b631f6d6e15e2ff1174e88a005f8c
#
_cell.length_a   1.000
_cell.length_b   1.000
_cell.length_c   1.000
_cell.angle_alpha   90.00
_cell.angle_beta   90.00
_cell.angle_gamma   90.00
#
_symmetry.space_group_name_H-M   'P 1'
#
loop_
_entity.id
_entity.type
_entity.pdbx_description
1 polymer ?
#
loop_
_entity_poly.entity_id
_entity_poly.type
_entity_poly.pdbx_seq_one_letter_code
_entity_poly.pdbx_strand_id
1 'polypeptide(L)'
;MRISPLQIYQAKKRIAPWVTRTPLVRAHDLSELCGGEIWSKLEILQPTGAFKLRGATNTILQLNEDERKRGVVASSTGNHGRAVAYAAREQNIRAVICLSKLVPENKVKAIESLGADVRIIGQSQDEAEVEAVRLAKEEGMIPIPPFDHLHVIAGQGTIGLELLEDFPELDCTVVGL
;
A
#
# COMPACT_ATOMS: atom_id res chain seq x y z
N MET A 1 -17.64 -7.62 -3.61
CA MET A 1 -17.50 -6.33 -2.91
C MET A 1 -17.55 -5.23 -3.97
N ARG A 2 -18.40 -4.21 -3.85
CA ARG A 2 -18.48 -3.10 -4.83
C ARG A 2 -18.05 -1.81 -4.16
N ILE A 3 -17.19 -1.03 -4.82
CA ILE A 3 -16.78 0.30 -4.39
C ILE A 3 -17.41 1.34 -5.30
N SER A 4 -17.84 2.46 -4.74
CA SER A 4 -18.41 3.57 -5.53
C SER A 4 -17.32 4.58 -5.91
N PRO A 5 -17.48 5.32 -7.02
CA PRO A 5 -16.60 6.44 -7.36
C PRO A 5 -16.47 7.47 -6.23
N LEU A 6 -17.56 7.71 -5.49
CA LEU A 6 -17.55 8.63 -4.35
C LEU A 6 -16.56 8.20 -3.26
N GLN A 7 -16.48 6.89 -2.93
CA GLN A 7 -15.54 6.37 -1.95
C GLN A 7 -14.09 6.56 -2.38
N ILE A 8 -13.79 6.42 -3.68
CA ILE A 8 -12.46 6.68 -4.25
C ILE A 8 -12.14 8.18 -4.17
N TYR A 9 -13.10 9.04 -4.45
CA TYR A 9 -12.93 10.50 -4.35
C TYR A 9 -12.66 10.94 -2.91
N GLN A 10 -13.39 10.37 -1.96
CA GLN A 10 -13.16 10.59 -0.52
C GLN A 10 -11.77 10.09 -0.08
N ALA A 11 -11.35 8.93 -0.57
CA ALA A 11 -10.01 8.41 -0.33
C ALA A 11 -8.94 9.36 -0.87
N LYS A 12 -9.08 9.86 -2.12
CA LYS A 12 -8.16 10.83 -2.73
C LYS A 12 -7.96 12.05 -1.84
N LYS A 13 -9.05 12.65 -1.34
CA LYS A 13 -8.97 13.80 -0.42
C LYS A 13 -8.27 13.45 0.90
N ARG A 14 -8.58 12.27 1.45
CA ARG A 14 -8.03 11.82 2.74
C ARG A 14 -6.54 11.58 2.67
N ILE A 15 -6.04 10.92 1.63
CA ILE A 15 -4.63 10.54 1.53
C ILE A 15 -3.73 11.63 0.95
N ALA A 16 -4.30 12.70 0.36
CA ALA A 16 -3.56 13.75 -0.33
C ALA A 16 -2.35 14.34 0.45
N PRO A 17 -2.40 14.51 1.78
CA PRO A 17 -1.24 15.00 2.54
C PRO A 17 -0.09 13.99 2.68
N TRP A 18 -0.34 12.70 2.43
CA TRP A 18 0.55 11.59 2.78
C TRP A 18 1.10 10.84 1.58
N VAL A 19 0.51 11.06 0.40
CA VAL A 19 0.92 10.39 -0.82
C VAL A 19 1.23 11.41 -1.90
N THR A 20 2.14 11.05 -2.79
CA THR A 20 2.49 11.87 -3.93
C THR A 20 1.47 11.67 -5.07
N ARG A 21 0.94 12.76 -5.64
CA ARG A 21 0.33 12.70 -6.97
C ARG A 21 1.46 12.50 -7.97
N THR A 22 1.67 11.26 -8.38
CA THR A 22 2.78 10.90 -9.26
C THR A 22 2.54 11.38 -10.69
N PRO A 23 3.59 11.74 -11.43
CA PRO A 23 3.42 12.17 -12.81
C PRO A 23 3.03 11.01 -13.72
N LEU A 24 2.31 11.36 -14.79
CA LEU A 24 2.08 10.51 -15.95
C LEU A 24 3.02 11.00 -17.05
N VAL A 25 3.95 10.17 -17.50
CA VAL A 25 4.99 10.54 -18.48
C VAL A 25 4.95 9.61 -19.69
N ARG A 26 5.19 10.17 -20.88
CA ARG A 26 5.25 9.40 -22.11
C ARG A 26 6.51 8.51 -22.10
N ALA A 27 6.33 7.24 -22.36
CA ALA A 27 7.39 6.24 -22.48
C ALA A 27 7.74 6.09 -23.99
N HIS A 28 8.70 6.91 -24.47
CA HIS A 28 9.03 7.00 -25.89
C HIS A 28 9.45 5.67 -26.47
N ASP A 29 10.42 4.99 -25.87
CA ASP A 29 10.96 3.70 -26.35
C ASP A 29 9.88 2.62 -26.41
N LEU A 30 8.99 2.56 -25.39
CA LEU A 30 7.88 1.62 -25.40
C LEU A 30 6.84 1.98 -26.46
N SER A 31 6.59 3.26 -26.69
CA SER A 31 5.67 3.74 -27.72
C SER A 31 6.14 3.36 -29.11
N GLU A 32 7.42 3.50 -29.40
CA GLU A 32 8.03 3.07 -30.67
C GLU A 32 7.97 1.55 -30.83
N LEU A 33 8.29 0.81 -29.79
CA LEU A 33 8.26 -0.65 -29.82
C LEU A 33 6.85 -1.22 -30.06
N CYS A 34 5.83 -0.61 -29.45
CA CYS A 34 4.44 -1.08 -29.51
C CYS A 34 3.63 -0.48 -30.67
N GLY A 35 4.14 0.53 -31.36
CA GLY A 35 3.43 1.23 -32.43
C GLY A 35 2.22 2.03 -31.95
N GLY A 36 2.23 2.51 -30.70
CA GLY A 36 1.15 3.28 -30.10
C GLY A 36 1.65 4.19 -29.00
N GLU A 37 0.80 5.06 -28.46
CA GLU A 37 1.18 5.94 -27.36
C GLU A 37 1.16 5.21 -26.02
N ILE A 38 2.33 5.02 -25.43
CA ILE A 38 2.49 4.40 -24.09
C ILE A 38 2.86 5.48 -23.06
N TRP A 39 2.14 5.48 -21.96
CA TRP A 39 2.35 6.39 -20.83
C TRP A 39 2.62 5.59 -19.55
N SER A 40 3.52 6.07 -18.73
CA SER A 40 3.88 5.45 -17.44
C SER A 40 3.43 6.33 -16.29
N LYS A 41 2.58 5.79 -15.40
CA LYS A 41 2.24 6.39 -14.10
C LYS A 41 3.31 6.00 -13.10
N LEU A 42 4.15 6.96 -12.70
CA LEU A 42 5.39 6.69 -11.96
C LEU A 42 5.17 6.48 -10.46
N GLU A 43 4.45 5.43 -10.07
CA GLU A 43 4.22 5.09 -8.64
C GLU A 43 5.50 4.73 -7.87
N ILE A 44 6.62 4.53 -8.55
CA ILE A 44 7.94 4.42 -7.93
C ILE A 44 8.36 5.70 -7.18
N LEU A 45 7.77 6.84 -7.52
CA LEU A 45 8.02 8.13 -6.87
C LEU A 45 7.23 8.35 -5.57
N GLN A 46 6.42 7.38 -5.15
CA GLN A 46 5.82 7.40 -3.83
C GLN A 46 6.91 7.33 -2.73
N PRO A 47 6.70 7.91 -1.54
CA PRO A 47 7.64 7.83 -0.41
C PRO A 47 8.15 6.42 -0.10
N THR A 48 7.33 5.40 -0.35
CA THR A 48 7.71 3.98 -0.16
C THR A 48 8.12 3.28 -1.46
N GLY A 49 8.21 4.00 -2.57
CA GLY A 49 8.62 3.47 -3.87
C GLY A 49 7.58 2.61 -4.58
N ALA A 50 6.31 2.64 -4.16
CA ALA A 50 5.25 1.83 -4.77
C ALA A 50 3.85 2.32 -4.43
N PHE A 51 2.88 1.97 -5.28
CA PHE A 51 1.46 2.34 -5.18
C PHE A 51 0.75 1.82 -3.92
N LYS A 52 1.29 0.78 -3.28
CA LYS A 52 0.68 0.18 -2.07
C LYS A 52 0.49 1.18 -0.93
N LEU A 53 1.26 2.26 -0.92
CA LEU A 53 1.13 3.34 0.05
C LEU A 53 -0.28 3.95 0.07
N ARG A 54 -0.92 4.11 -1.07
CA ARG A 54 -2.25 4.72 -1.19
C ARG A 54 -3.31 3.96 -0.40
N GLY A 55 -3.37 2.64 -0.59
CA GLY A 55 -4.34 1.78 0.10
C GLY A 55 -4.04 1.62 1.59
N ALA A 56 -2.78 1.42 1.96
CA ALA A 56 -2.36 1.33 3.36
C ALA A 56 -2.70 2.62 4.12
N THR A 57 -2.33 3.78 3.56
CA THR A 57 -2.63 5.09 4.14
C THR A 57 -4.13 5.32 4.29
N ASN A 58 -4.91 5.03 3.23
CA ASN A 58 -6.36 5.21 3.30
C ASN A 58 -7.03 4.34 4.36
N THR A 59 -6.51 3.15 4.59
CA THR A 59 -7.03 2.25 5.63
C THR A 59 -6.65 2.74 7.03
N ILE A 60 -5.39 3.08 7.25
CA ILE A 60 -4.88 3.52 8.56
C ILE A 60 -5.54 4.84 9.00
N LEU A 61 -5.77 5.77 8.08
CA LEU A 61 -6.44 7.05 8.40
C LEU A 61 -7.91 6.90 8.80
N GLN A 62 -8.52 5.75 8.57
CA GLN A 62 -9.91 5.47 8.95
C GLN A 62 -10.05 4.66 10.25
N LEU A 63 -8.95 4.33 10.90
CA LEU A 63 -8.97 3.69 12.21
C LEU A 63 -9.51 4.67 13.26
N ASN A 64 -10.40 4.18 14.12
CA ASN A 64 -10.87 4.90 15.30
C ASN A 64 -9.78 4.95 16.38
N GLU A 65 -10.01 5.74 17.45
CA GLU A 65 -9.01 5.94 18.51
C GLU A 65 -8.61 4.64 19.22
N ASP A 66 -9.53 3.73 19.46
CA ASP A 66 -9.25 2.46 20.13
C ASP A 66 -8.49 1.49 19.22
N GLU A 67 -8.78 1.49 17.91
CA GLU A 67 -8.01 0.75 16.92
C GLU A 67 -6.59 1.28 16.81
N ARG A 68 -6.40 2.60 16.80
CA ARG A 68 -5.07 3.24 16.78
C ARG A 68 -4.23 2.86 18.00
N LYS A 69 -4.81 2.82 19.20
CA LYS A 69 -4.12 2.40 20.43
C LYS A 69 -3.65 0.96 20.39
N ARG A 70 -4.42 0.08 19.78
CA ARG A 70 -4.06 -1.34 19.63
C ARG A 70 -2.94 -1.58 18.62
N GLY A 71 -2.75 -0.64 17.70
CA GLY A 71 -1.74 -0.76 16.64
C GLY A 71 -2.20 -1.64 15.47
N VAL A 72 -1.37 -1.67 14.44
CA VAL A 72 -1.65 -2.39 13.19
C VAL A 72 -0.67 -3.53 12.96
N VAL A 73 -1.12 -4.56 12.25
CA VAL A 73 -0.29 -5.70 11.87
C VAL A 73 -0.47 -6.03 10.39
N ALA A 74 0.60 -6.44 9.74
CA ALA A 74 0.57 -6.96 8.38
C ALA A 74 1.61 -8.07 8.20
N SER A 75 1.32 -8.98 7.28
CA SER A 75 2.30 -9.96 6.80
C SER A 75 2.66 -9.62 5.36
N SER A 76 3.87 -9.11 5.13
CA SER A 76 4.34 -8.76 3.78
C SER A 76 5.82 -8.45 3.73
N THR A 77 6.52 -9.15 2.86
CA THR A 77 7.96 -8.97 2.61
C THR A 77 8.31 -7.82 1.67
N GLY A 78 7.30 -7.22 1.05
CA GLY A 78 7.47 -6.28 -0.05
C GLY A 78 6.87 -4.90 0.19
N ASN A 79 6.33 -4.35 -0.88
CA ASN A 79 5.82 -2.97 -0.94
C ASN A 79 4.68 -2.70 0.04
N HIS A 80 3.87 -3.73 0.38
CA HIS A 80 2.77 -3.54 1.33
C HIS A 80 3.28 -3.37 2.77
N GLY A 81 4.22 -4.21 3.22
CA GLY A 81 4.82 -4.07 4.57
C GLY A 81 5.46 -2.70 4.76
N ARG A 82 6.22 -2.22 3.76
CA ARG A 82 6.79 -0.86 3.75
C ARG A 82 5.72 0.23 3.80
N ALA A 83 4.64 0.06 3.05
CA ALA A 83 3.54 1.02 3.01
C ALA A 83 2.81 1.11 4.36
N VAL A 84 2.54 -0.03 5.02
CA VAL A 84 1.93 -0.08 6.35
C VAL A 84 2.84 0.55 7.39
N ALA A 85 4.13 0.19 7.40
CA ALA A 85 5.13 0.75 8.32
C ALA A 85 5.20 2.29 8.21
N TYR A 86 5.35 2.79 6.98
CA TYR A 86 5.38 4.24 6.72
C TYR A 86 4.08 4.93 7.17
N ALA A 87 2.93 4.45 6.72
CA ALA A 87 1.66 5.10 7.01
C ALA A 87 1.32 5.07 8.52
N ALA A 88 1.68 4.01 9.23
CA ALA A 88 1.51 3.92 10.68
C ALA A 88 2.42 4.90 11.42
N ARG A 89 3.70 5.01 11.03
CA ARG A 89 4.64 5.98 11.58
C ARG A 89 4.13 7.41 11.46
N GLU A 90 3.67 7.79 10.28
CA GLU A 90 3.15 9.15 10.02
C GLU A 90 1.89 9.47 10.86
N GLN A 91 1.23 8.45 11.40
CA GLN A 91 0.06 8.60 12.27
C GLN A 91 0.36 8.32 13.75
N ASN A 92 1.63 8.10 14.13
CA ASN A 92 2.06 7.70 15.47
C ASN A 92 1.35 6.44 15.97
N ILE A 93 1.14 5.46 15.08
CA ILE A 93 0.51 4.18 15.38
C ILE A 93 1.59 3.10 15.39
N ARG A 94 1.59 2.23 16.40
CA ARG A 94 2.45 1.06 16.44
C ARG A 94 2.13 0.13 15.26
N ALA A 95 3.16 -0.31 14.52
CA ALA A 95 3.03 -1.28 13.45
C ALA A 95 3.91 -2.50 13.71
N VAL A 96 3.36 -3.69 13.50
CA VAL A 96 4.10 -4.95 13.51
C VAL A 96 4.04 -5.56 12.11
N ILE A 97 5.20 -5.87 11.53
CA ILE A 97 5.30 -6.52 10.22
C ILE A 97 5.89 -7.92 10.40
N CYS A 98 5.08 -8.93 10.08
CA CYS A 98 5.46 -10.33 10.16
C CYS A 98 6.14 -10.76 8.86
N LEU A 99 7.34 -11.32 8.97
CA LEU A 99 8.19 -11.75 7.85
C LEU A 99 8.69 -13.17 8.06
N SER A 100 8.90 -13.92 6.98
CA SER A 100 9.61 -15.20 7.06
C SER A 100 11.13 -15.00 7.17
N LYS A 101 11.84 -16.03 7.66
CA LYS A 101 13.30 -16.03 7.75
C LYS A 101 14.03 -15.97 6.40
N LEU A 102 13.29 -16.23 5.30
CA LEU A 102 13.85 -16.19 3.95
C LEU A 102 13.93 -14.79 3.36
N VAL A 103 13.40 -13.79 4.07
CA VAL A 103 13.43 -12.40 3.60
C VAL A 103 14.85 -11.85 3.69
N PRO A 104 15.39 -11.27 2.60
CA PRO A 104 16.71 -10.64 2.63
C PRO A 104 16.81 -9.53 3.68
N GLU A 105 17.95 -9.47 4.38
CA GLU A 105 18.20 -8.54 5.49
C GLU A 105 17.98 -7.06 5.08
N ASN A 106 18.31 -6.69 3.84
CA ASN A 106 18.10 -5.34 3.34
C ASN A 106 16.62 -4.95 3.29
N LYS A 107 15.71 -5.90 3.06
CA LYS A 107 14.25 -5.65 3.11
C LYS A 107 13.76 -5.53 4.55
N VAL A 108 14.29 -6.33 5.46
CA VAL A 108 14.00 -6.22 6.90
C VAL A 108 14.38 -4.84 7.39
N LYS A 109 15.65 -4.44 7.19
CA LYS A 109 16.17 -3.11 7.57
C LYS A 109 15.37 -1.96 6.96
N ALA A 110 14.91 -2.11 5.73
CA ALA A 110 14.07 -1.09 5.09
C ALA A 110 12.71 -0.91 5.77
N ILE A 111 12.13 -1.96 6.34
CA ILE A 111 10.87 -1.88 7.11
C ILE A 111 11.14 -1.31 8.51
N GLU A 112 12.19 -1.78 9.18
CA GLU A 112 12.61 -1.28 10.50
C GLU A 112 12.94 0.22 10.47
N SER A 113 13.62 0.69 9.43
CA SER A 113 13.93 2.11 9.24
C SER A 113 12.69 3.00 9.08
N LEU A 114 11.56 2.40 8.74
CA LEU A 114 10.25 3.06 8.70
C LEU A 114 9.53 3.04 10.06
N GLY A 115 10.17 2.53 11.13
CA GLY A 115 9.66 2.58 12.49
C GLY A 115 8.73 1.44 12.88
N ALA A 116 8.63 0.37 12.08
CA ALA A 116 7.82 -0.79 12.43
C ALA A 116 8.62 -1.82 13.24
N ASP A 117 7.95 -2.51 14.16
CA ASP A 117 8.46 -3.71 14.81
C ASP A 117 8.42 -4.86 13.79
N VAL A 118 9.57 -5.46 13.48
CA VAL A 118 9.64 -6.62 12.59
C VAL A 118 9.66 -7.90 13.41
N ARG A 119 8.73 -8.81 13.08
CA ARG A 119 8.72 -10.18 13.61
C ARG A 119 9.12 -11.16 12.52
N ILE A 120 10.29 -11.75 12.67
CA ILE A 120 10.79 -12.79 11.77
C ILE A 120 10.36 -14.15 12.34
N ILE A 121 9.46 -14.85 11.61
CA ILE A 121 8.91 -16.12 12.05
C ILE A 121 8.71 -17.08 10.88
N GLY A 122 8.96 -18.37 11.15
CA GLY A 122 8.74 -19.43 10.15
C GLY A 122 9.70 -19.40 8.96
N GLN A 123 9.44 -20.30 8.02
CA GLN A 123 10.22 -20.47 6.79
C GLN A 123 9.44 -20.05 5.54
N SER A 124 8.15 -19.69 5.68
CA SER A 124 7.28 -19.31 4.59
C SER A 124 6.50 -18.02 4.89
N GLN A 125 5.94 -17.42 3.84
CA GLN A 125 5.04 -16.29 3.99
C GLN A 125 3.74 -16.69 4.70
N ASP A 126 3.28 -17.92 4.50
CA ASP A 126 2.06 -18.44 5.14
C ASP A 126 2.23 -18.55 6.67
N GLU A 127 3.42 -18.97 7.13
CA GLU A 127 3.73 -19.01 8.57
C GLU A 127 3.80 -17.58 9.17
N ALA A 128 4.33 -16.62 8.43
CA ALA A 128 4.31 -15.22 8.85
C ALA A 128 2.88 -14.64 8.90
N GLU A 129 2.00 -15.09 7.99
CA GLU A 129 0.58 -14.73 8.01
C GLU A 129 -0.14 -15.29 9.24
N VAL A 130 0.14 -16.55 9.61
CA VAL A 130 -0.39 -17.16 10.83
C VAL A 130 -0.06 -16.34 12.07
N GLU A 131 1.17 -15.82 12.17
CA GLU A 131 1.57 -14.95 13.28
C GLU A 131 0.83 -13.61 13.24
N ALA A 132 0.65 -13.00 12.08
CA ALA A 132 -0.13 -11.77 11.96
C ALA A 132 -1.59 -11.98 12.41
N VAL A 133 -2.20 -13.11 12.03
CA VAL A 133 -3.54 -13.50 12.49
C VAL A 133 -3.57 -13.75 14.01
N ARG A 134 -2.54 -14.36 14.58
CA ARG A 134 -2.42 -14.57 16.03
C ARG A 134 -2.40 -13.21 16.76
N LEU A 135 -1.56 -12.29 16.33
CA LEU A 135 -1.48 -10.94 16.90
C LEU A 135 -2.81 -10.19 16.84
N ALA A 136 -3.51 -10.32 15.71
CA ALA A 136 -4.84 -9.73 15.57
C ALA A 136 -5.85 -10.32 16.57
N LYS A 137 -5.83 -11.63 16.80
CA LYS A 137 -6.79 -12.33 17.68
C LYS A 137 -6.46 -12.18 19.17
N GLU A 138 -5.18 -12.34 19.54
CA GLU A 138 -4.76 -12.40 20.93
C GLU A 138 -4.38 -11.04 21.51
N GLU A 139 -3.76 -10.18 20.71
CA GLU A 139 -3.34 -8.83 21.12
C GLU A 139 -4.30 -7.74 20.62
N GLY A 140 -5.31 -8.11 19.83
CA GLY A 140 -6.32 -7.19 19.30
C GLY A 140 -5.79 -6.21 18.26
N MET A 141 -4.61 -6.45 17.69
CA MET A 141 -4.04 -5.58 16.64
C MET A 141 -4.92 -5.56 15.40
N ILE A 142 -4.91 -4.47 14.68
CA ILE A 142 -5.75 -4.29 13.49
C ILE A 142 -5.00 -4.78 12.25
N PRO A 143 -5.49 -5.83 11.58
CA PRO A 143 -4.85 -6.31 10.36
C PRO A 143 -5.06 -5.33 9.21
N ILE A 144 -3.99 -5.02 8.48
CA ILE A 144 -4.03 -4.22 7.26
C ILE A 144 -3.75 -5.15 6.07
N PRO A 145 -4.79 -5.60 5.36
CA PRO A 145 -4.62 -6.52 4.24
C PRO A 145 -4.01 -5.85 3.02
N PRO A 146 -3.28 -6.59 2.16
CA PRO A 146 -2.62 -6.03 0.97
C PRO A 146 -3.58 -5.76 -0.21
N PHE A 147 -4.77 -6.33 -0.18
CA PHE A 147 -5.84 -6.27 -1.19
C PHE A 147 -7.19 -6.65 -0.55
N ASP A 148 -8.24 -6.84 -1.31
CA ASP A 148 -9.59 -7.34 -0.90
C ASP A 148 -10.17 -6.70 0.38
N HIS A 149 -9.93 -5.40 0.55
CA HIS A 149 -10.53 -4.61 1.61
C HIS A 149 -11.03 -3.28 1.05
N LEU A 150 -12.25 -2.86 1.41
CA LEU A 150 -12.89 -1.65 0.82
C LEU A 150 -12.00 -0.40 0.90
N HIS A 151 -11.36 -0.18 2.04
CA HIS A 151 -10.50 0.99 2.24
C HIS A 151 -9.20 0.88 1.43
N VAL A 152 -8.64 -0.34 1.28
CA VAL A 152 -7.47 -0.56 0.45
C VAL A 152 -7.81 -0.33 -1.02
N ILE A 153 -8.90 -0.93 -1.51
CA ILE A 153 -9.37 -0.76 -2.89
C ILE A 153 -9.65 0.72 -3.20
N ALA A 154 -10.31 1.44 -2.27
CA ALA A 154 -10.57 2.87 -2.45
C ALA A 154 -9.27 3.69 -2.56
N GLY A 155 -8.27 3.39 -1.73
CA GLY A 155 -6.98 4.05 -1.78
C GLY A 155 -6.24 3.77 -3.10
N GLN A 156 -6.17 2.52 -3.54
CA GLN A 156 -5.54 2.15 -4.82
C GLN A 156 -6.30 2.74 -6.01
N GLY A 157 -7.62 2.78 -5.95
CA GLY A 157 -8.47 3.37 -6.99
C GLY A 157 -8.21 4.84 -7.27
N THR A 158 -7.54 5.56 -6.35
CA THR A 158 -7.15 6.96 -6.57
C THR A 158 -6.19 7.13 -7.76
N ILE A 159 -5.43 6.08 -8.12
CA ILE A 159 -4.60 6.07 -9.34
C ILE A 159 -5.47 6.22 -10.57
N GLY A 160 -6.58 5.48 -10.63
CA GLY A 160 -7.53 5.56 -11.75
C GLY A 160 -8.13 6.96 -11.89
N LEU A 161 -8.46 7.65 -10.77
CA LEU A 161 -8.92 9.04 -10.85
C LEU A 161 -7.83 9.97 -11.40
N GLU A 162 -6.59 9.83 -10.94
CA GLU A 162 -5.48 10.64 -11.45
C GLU A 162 -5.21 10.37 -12.94
N LEU A 163 -5.32 9.12 -13.40
CA LEU A 163 -5.19 8.78 -14.82
C LEU A 163 -6.27 9.44 -15.66
N LEU A 164 -7.54 9.38 -15.24
CA LEU A 164 -8.65 10.00 -15.95
C LEU A 164 -8.59 11.53 -15.93
N GLU A 165 -8.01 12.13 -14.89
CA GLU A 165 -7.78 13.58 -14.82
C GLU A 165 -6.64 14.04 -15.73
N ASP A 166 -5.57 13.25 -15.82
CA ASP A 166 -4.36 13.57 -16.60
C ASP A 166 -4.55 13.21 -18.09
N PHE A 167 -5.31 12.15 -18.38
CA PHE A 167 -5.52 11.63 -19.73
C PHE A 167 -6.92 10.99 -19.89
N PRO A 168 -7.97 11.80 -20.07
CA PRO A 168 -9.37 11.34 -20.10
C PRO A 168 -9.70 10.43 -21.29
N GLU A 169 -8.91 10.48 -22.36
CA GLU A 169 -9.08 9.65 -23.58
C GLU A 169 -8.27 8.33 -23.54
N LEU A 170 -7.96 7.86 -22.36
CA LEU A 170 -7.22 6.63 -22.15
C LEU A 170 -8.00 5.39 -22.64
N ASP A 171 -7.44 4.66 -23.60
CA ASP A 171 -8.05 3.44 -24.15
C ASP A 171 -7.85 2.21 -23.26
N CYS A 172 -6.65 2.08 -22.65
CA CYS A 172 -6.27 0.88 -21.93
C CYS A 172 -5.34 1.19 -20.76
N THR A 173 -5.52 0.48 -19.65
CA THR A 173 -4.60 0.53 -18.51
C THR A 173 -4.02 -0.87 -18.26
N VAL A 174 -2.69 -0.96 -18.25
CA VAL A 174 -1.96 -2.18 -17.89
C VAL A 174 -1.42 -2.04 -16.48
N VAL A 175 -1.75 -2.98 -15.61
CA VAL A 175 -1.35 -2.99 -14.20
C VAL A 175 -0.59 -4.28 -13.91
N GLY A 176 0.58 -4.18 -13.28
CA GLY A 176 1.31 -5.34 -12.76
C GLY A 176 0.55 -5.97 -11.58
N LEU A 177 0.43 -7.29 -11.59
CA LEU A 177 -0.17 -8.09 -10.53
C LEU A 177 0.86 -8.49 -9.48
#